data_bbfc2b6f2591748a210e0f47b134361c
#
_entry.id   bbfc2b6f2591748a210e0f47b134361c
#
_cell.length_a   1.000
_cell.length_b   1.000
_cell.length_c   1.000
_cell.angle_alpha   90.00
_cell.angle_beta   90.00
_cell.angle_gamma   90.00
#
_symmetry.space_group_name_H-M   'P 1'
#
loop_
_entity.id
_entity.type
_entity.pdbx_description
1 polymer ?
#
loop_
_entity_poly.entity_id
_entity_poly.type
_entity_poly.pdbx_seq_one_letter_code
_entity_poly.pdbx_strand_id
1 'polypeptide(L)'
;REARLTALGRMIARQDILRLLGNRLRWVDIFRRHPEIAAGRVVAPVFILGMPRTGTTSMHELLALDPQFRVPLSWETAHPFPPPQTASYRSDPRIAQVDAELARVDRLLPEFRNMHPMGATLPQECVALFAHDFVSMIFDVQFRVPAYQEWVVRQDMGEVFRNHRRWLQLLQWKKPGDTWVLKSPQYLRNIEDMLREDPAG
;
A
#
# COMPACT_ATOMS: atom_id res chain seq x y z
N ARG A 1 2.54 22.11 12.14
CA ARG A 1 3.45 23.29 12.05
C ARG A 1 4.78 22.91 11.38
N GLU A 2 5.33 21.74 11.67
CA GLU A 2 6.64 21.25 11.19
C GLU A 2 6.70 21.14 9.66
N ALA A 3 5.69 20.58 9.01
CA ALA A 3 5.65 20.36 7.57
C ALA A 3 5.57 21.65 6.73
N ARG A 4 5.28 22.80 7.31
CA ARG A 4 5.17 24.13 6.65
C ARG A 4 4.35 24.11 5.35
N LEU A 5 3.27 23.34 5.33
CA LEU A 5 2.43 23.19 4.15
C LEU A 5 1.76 24.49 3.71
N THR A 6 1.70 24.73 2.41
CA THR A 6 0.86 25.75 1.78
C THR A 6 -0.64 25.45 2.04
N ALA A 7 -1.52 26.36 1.69
CA ALA A 7 -2.97 26.13 1.80
C ALA A 7 -3.40 24.89 0.97
N LEU A 8 -2.88 24.78 -0.25
CA LEU A 8 -3.12 23.61 -1.12
C LEU A 8 -2.54 22.32 -0.49
N GLY A 9 -1.30 22.35 0.02
CA GLY A 9 -0.69 21.20 0.67
C GLY A 9 -1.46 20.73 1.90
N ARG A 10 -2.01 21.65 2.72
CA ARG A 10 -2.89 21.30 3.85
C ARG A 10 -4.19 20.64 3.39
N MET A 11 -4.76 21.10 2.29
CA MET A 11 -5.98 20.54 1.74
C MET A 11 -5.73 19.12 1.24
N ILE A 12 -4.65 18.88 0.49
CA ILE A 12 -4.24 17.57 0.00
C ILE A 12 -3.97 16.61 1.18
N ALA A 13 -3.15 17.01 2.14
CA ALA A 13 -2.84 16.19 3.32
C ALA A 13 -4.10 15.84 4.12
N ARG A 14 -5.01 16.79 4.32
CA ARG A 14 -6.29 16.54 4.98
C ARG A 14 -7.14 15.54 4.22
N GLN A 15 -7.21 15.65 2.90
CA GLN A 15 -7.99 14.75 2.06
C GLN A 15 -7.43 13.32 2.12
N ASP A 16 -6.10 13.16 2.06
CA ASP A 16 -5.45 11.86 2.19
C ASP A 16 -5.70 11.21 3.56
N ILE A 17 -5.55 11.97 4.64
CA ILE A 17 -5.84 11.48 5.99
C ILE A 17 -7.30 11.03 6.11
N LEU A 18 -8.25 11.82 5.61
CA LEU A 18 -9.68 11.46 5.64
C LEU A 18 -9.99 10.23 4.80
N ARG A 19 -9.33 10.06 3.66
CA ARG A 19 -9.45 8.86 2.83
C ARG A 19 -8.96 7.63 3.57
N LEU A 20 -7.78 7.70 4.19
CA LEU A 20 -7.20 6.60 4.98
C LEU A 20 -8.09 6.22 6.16
N LEU A 21 -8.59 7.21 6.93
CA LEU A 21 -9.53 6.98 8.03
C LEU A 21 -10.84 6.37 7.54
N GLY A 22 -11.38 6.87 6.42
CA GLY A 22 -12.59 6.32 5.81
C GLY A 22 -12.40 4.87 5.35
N ASN A 23 -11.25 4.54 4.77
CA ASN A 23 -10.91 3.17 4.41
C ASN A 23 -10.78 2.28 5.66
N ARG A 24 -10.18 2.77 6.73
CA ARG A 24 -10.06 2.03 7.99
C ARG A 24 -11.43 1.73 8.63
N LEU A 25 -12.36 2.67 8.61
CA LEU A 25 -13.73 2.43 9.07
C LEU A 25 -14.44 1.35 8.23
N ARG A 26 -14.33 1.43 6.90
CA ARG A 26 -14.89 0.41 5.99
C ARG A 26 -14.22 -0.96 6.19
N TRP A 27 -12.93 -0.98 6.49
CA TRP A 27 -12.18 -2.19 6.78
C TRP A 27 -12.73 -2.88 8.06
N VAL A 28 -12.92 -2.13 9.13
CA VAL A 28 -13.52 -2.66 10.37
C VAL A 28 -14.94 -3.20 10.12
N ASP A 29 -15.75 -2.43 9.39
CA ASP A 29 -17.12 -2.82 9.08
C ASP A 29 -17.21 -4.09 8.23
N ILE A 30 -16.36 -4.21 7.18
CA ILE A 30 -16.39 -5.37 6.31
C ILE A 30 -15.94 -6.66 7.05
N PHE A 31 -14.91 -6.60 7.89
CA PHE A 31 -14.46 -7.75 8.68
C PHE A 31 -15.48 -8.15 9.75
N ARG A 32 -16.30 -7.21 10.25
CA ARG A 32 -17.42 -7.53 11.14
C ARG A 32 -18.55 -8.26 10.41
N ARG A 33 -18.87 -7.82 9.19
CA ARG A 33 -19.95 -8.42 8.37
C ARG A 33 -19.53 -9.71 7.68
N HIS A 34 -18.25 -9.88 7.43
CA HIS A 34 -17.65 -10.98 6.67
C HIS A 34 -16.44 -11.56 7.42
N PRO A 35 -16.66 -12.23 8.57
CA PRO A 35 -15.56 -12.81 9.36
C PRO A 35 -14.76 -13.87 8.59
N GLU A 36 -15.36 -14.49 7.56
CA GLU A 36 -14.71 -15.44 6.67
C GLU A 36 -13.48 -14.85 5.93
N ILE A 37 -13.39 -13.53 5.77
CA ILE A 37 -12.22 -12.88 5.17
C ILE A 37 -10.97 -13.18 5.99
N ALA A 38 -11.07 -13.13 7.31
CA ALA A 38 -9.95 -13.40 8.21
C ALA A 38 -9.47 -14.85 8.19
N ALA A 39 -10.30 -15.78 7.72
CA ALA A 39 -9.93 -17.17 7.50
C ALA A 39 -9.16 -17.41 6.20
N GLY A 40 -9.12 -16.43 5.28
CA GLY A 40 -8.37 -16.50 4.05
C GLY A 40 -6.87 -16.63 4.31
N ARG A 41 -6.23 -17.61 3.68
CA ARG A 41 -4.79 -17.85 3.86
C ARG A 41 -3.99 -16.99 2.89
N VAL A 42 -3.03 -16.23 3.41
CA VAL A 42 -1.92 -15.65 2.63
C VAL A 42 -0.79 -16.68 2.72
N VAL A 43 -0.46 -17.30 1.58
CA VAL A 43 0.45 -18.45 1.55
C VAL A 43 1.80 -18.01 0.99
N ALA A 44 2.86 -18.20 1.78
CA ALA A 44 4.26 -18.01 1.41
C ALA A 44 4.49 -16.74 0.55
N PRO A 45 4.18 -15.54 1.05
CA PRO A 45 4.41 -14.32 0.30
C PRO A 45 5.91 -14.10 0.08
N VAL A 46 6.28 -13.64 -1.12
CA VAL A 46 7.65 -13.26 -1.45
C VAL A 46 7.85 -11.79 -1.11
N PHE A 47 8.85 -11.49 -0.29
CA PHE A 47 9.20 -10.13 0.11
C PHE A 47 10.43 -9.63 -0.66
N ILE A 48 10.27 -8.55 -1.40
CA ILE A 48 11.39 -7.84 -2.02
C ILE A 48 11.94 -6.84 -1.00
N LEU A 49 13.13 -7.14 -0.50
CA LEU A 49 13.86 -6.30 0.45
C LEU A 49 14.94 -5.50 -0.29
N GLY A 50 15.09 -4.26 0.05
CA GLY A 50 16.14 -3.41 -0.52
C GLY A 50 15.99 -1.94 -0.14
N MET A 51 17.12 -1.24 -0.13
CA MET A 51 17.13 0.21 0.05
C MET A 51 16.48 0.90 -1.16
N PRO A 52 15.94 2.10 -1.01
CA PRO A 52 15.53 2.91 -2.15
C PRO A 52 16.64 3.05 -3.20
N ARG A 53 16.28 3.05 -4.49
CA ARG A 53 17.20 3.22 -5.62
C ARG A 53 18.18 2.05 -5.86
N THR A 54 17.84 0.84 -5.43
CA THR A 54 18.63 -0.38 -5.68
C THR A 54 18.02 -1.33 -6.71
N GLY A 55 17.04 -0.86 -7.51
CA GLY A 55 16.40 -1.66 -8.56
C GLY A 55 15.21 -2.52 -8.10
N THR A 56 14.80 -2.41 -6.84
CA THR A 56 13.67 -3.19 -6.30
C THR A 56 12.33 -2.92 -7.00
N THR A 57 12.13 -1.73 -7.56
CA THR A 57 10.93 -1.40 -8.35
C THR A 57 10.91 -2.20 -9.65
N SER A 58 12.01 -2.20 -10.41
CA SER A 58 12.11 -2.98 -11.65
C SER A 58 11.95 -4.48 -11.39
N MET A 59 12.52 -4.99 -10.29
CA MET A 59 12.32 -6.38 -9.88
C MET A 59 10.85 -6.69 -9.57
N HIS A 60 10.16 -5.78 -8.85
CA HIS A 60 8.74 -5.94 -8.53
C HIS A 60 7.87 -5.94 -9.79
N GLU A 61 8.16 -5.05 -10.74
CA GLU A 61 7.46 -4.98 -12.02
C GLU A 61 7.71 -6.23 -12.88
N LEU A 62 8.95 -6.74 -12.92
CA LEU A 62 9.28 -7.97 -13.65
C LEU A 62 8.55 -9.19 -13.08
N LEU A 63 8.56 -9.36 -11.77
CA LEU A 63 7.84 -10.45 -11.11
C LEU A 63 6.32 -10.34 -11.30
N ALA A 64 5.79 -9.12 -11.37
CA ALA A 64 4.37 -8.89 -11.63
C ALA A 64 3.91 -9.34 -13.04
N LEU A 65 4.83 -9.58 -13.97
CA LEU A 65 4.52 -10.10 -15.31
C LEU A 65 4.25 -11.61 -15.29
N ASP A 66 4.75 -12.33 -14.29
CA ASP A 66 4.52 -13.76 -14.15
C ASP A 66 3.13 -14.01 -13.56
N PRO A 67 2.25 -14.77 -14.25
CA PRO A 67 0.88 -15.03 -13.79
C PRO A 67 0.79 -15.83 -12.48
N GLN A 68 1.88 -16.49 -12.04
CA GLN A 68 1.95 -17.15 -10.73
C GLN A 68 1.95 -16.15 -9.57
N PHE A 69 2.35 -14.91 -9.85
CA PHE A 69 2.47 -13.89 -8.81
C PHE A 69 1.32 -12.90 -8.84
N ARG A 70 1.00 -12.42 -7.67
CA ARG A 70 0.09 -11.31 -7.46
C ARG A 70 0.80 -10.20 -6.70
N VAL A 71 0.66 -8.98 -7.18
CA VAL A 71 1.17 -7.77 -6.53
C VAL A 71 0.00 -6.88 -6.10
N PRO A 72 0.12 -6.09 -5.05
CA PRO A 72 -0.83 -5.01 -4.79
C PRO A 72 -0.73 -3.98 -5.93
N LEU A 73 -1.83 -3.66 -6.58
CA LEU A 73 -1.86 -2.62 -7.60
C LEU A 73 -2.20 -1.25 -7.00
N SER A 74 -1.76 -0.18 -7.66
CA SER A 74 -2.00 1.19 -7.17
C SER A 74 -3.47 1.49 -6.95
N TRP A 75 -4.37 1.06 -7.85
CA TRP A 75 -5.81 1.27 -7.68
C TRP A 75 -6.41 0.50 -6.51
N GLU A 76 -5.91 -0.74 -6.25
CA GLU A 76 -6.38 -1.57 -5.13
C GLU A 76 -6.02 -0.96 -3.77
N THR A 77 -4.80 -0.43 -3.67
CA THR A 77 -4.30 0.16 -2.42
C THR A 77 -4.88 1.55 -2.15
N ALA A 78 -5.11 2.35 -3.20
CA ALA A 78 -5.71 3.67 -3.08
C ALA A 78 -7.19 3.60 -2.72
N HIS A 79 -7.95 2.71 -3.38
CA HIS A 79 -9.39 2.53 -3.23
C HIS A 79 -9.75 1.05 -3.03
N PRO A 80 -9.47 0.45 -1.84
CA PRO A 80 -9.66 -0.98 -1.60
C PRO A 80 -11.13 -1.42 -1.52
N PHE A 81 -12.07 -0.47 -1.54
CA PHE A 81 -13.51 -0.76 -1.40
C PHE A 81 -14.34 -0.31 -2.61
N PRO A 82 -15.26 -1.17 -3.11
CA PRO A 82 -15.46 -2.57 -2.67
C PRO A 82 -14.24 -3.45 -2.96
N PRO A 83 -14.07 -4.61 -2.29
CA PRO A 83 -12.95 -5.51 -2.58
C PRO A 83 -12.88 -5.91 -4.05
N PRO A 84 -11.68 -6.05 -4.62
CA PRO A 84 -11.48 -6.44 -6.01
C PRO A 84 -12.22 -7.72 -6.37
N GLN A 85 -12.75 -7.82 -7.58
CA GLN A 85 -13.48 -8.98 -8.07
C GLN A 85 -12.83 -9.53 -9.35
N THR A 86 -12.73 -10.84 -9.49
CA THR A 86 -12.11 -11.49 -10.65
C THR A 86 -12.77 -11.05 -11.97
N ALA A 87 -14.11 -10.99 -12.01
CA ALA A 87 -14.85 -10.68 -13.22
C ALA A 87 -14.59 -9.27 -13.78
N SER A 88 -14.32 -8.29 -12.91
CA SER A 88 -14.11 -6.89 -13.30
C SER A 88 -12.69 -6.39 -13.07
N TYR A 89 -11.76 -7.27 -12.69
CA TYR A 89 -10.44 -6.86 -12.21
C TYR A 89 -9.66 -5.96 -13.18
N ARG A 90 -9.77 -6.24 -14.48
CA ARG A 90 -9.09 -5.47 -15.54
C ARG A 90 -9.89 -4.28 -16.07
N SER A 91 -11.16 -4.20 -15.71
CA SER A 91 -12.11 -3.15 -16.16
C SER A 91 -12.75 -2.41 -14.99
N ASP A 92 -12.17 -2.52 -13.80
CA ASP A 92 -12.67 -1.85 -12.61
C ASP A 92 -12.61 -0.32 -12.80
N PRO A 93 -13.72 0.41 -12.56
CA PRO A 93 -13.78 1.85 -12.79
C PRO A 93 -12.79 2.65 -11.95
N ARG A 94 -12.31 2.10 -10.84
CA ARG A 94 -11.26 2.71 -10.00
C ARG A 94 -9.91 2.82 -10.71
N ILE A 95 -9.65 2.01 -11.74
CA ILE A 95 -8.45 2.13 -12.56
C ILE A 95 -8.44 3.52 -13.23
N ALA A 96 -9.51 3.88 -13.95
CA ALA A 96 -9.62 5.19 -14.58
C ALA A 96 -9.62 6.34 -13.54
N GLN A 97 -10.23 6.12 -12.39
CA GLN A 97 -10.21 7.10 -11.28
C GLN A 97 -8.78 7.37 -10.81
N VAL A 98 -8.00 6.34 -10.53
CA VAL A 98 -6.61 6.49 -10.06
C VAL A 98 -5.72 7.08 -11.13
N ASP A 99 -5.87 6.70 -12.40
CA ASP A 99 -5.13 7.33 -13.50
C ASP A 99 -5.44 8.83 -13.60
N ALA A 100 -6.69 9.24 -13.39
CA ALA A 100 -7.05 10.65 -13.35
C ALA A 100 -6.47 11.39 -12.11
N GLU A 101 -6.38 10.72 -10.97
CA GLU A 101 -5.73 11.24 -9.76
C GLU A 101 -4.22 11.43 -9.99
N LEU A 102 -3.54 10.44 -10.56
CA LEU A 102 -2.12 10.48 -10.90
C LEU A 102 -1.81 11.56 -11.95
N ALA A 103 -2.67 11.72 -12.96
CA ALA A 103 -2.53 12.80 -13.95
C ALA A 103 -2.62 14.22 -13.33
N ARG A 104 -3.29 14.38 -12.19
CA ARG A 104 -3.27 15.65 -11.44
C ARG A 104 -1.93 15.84 -10.71
N VAL A 105 -1.37 14.77 -10.14
CA VAL A 105 -0.04 14.80 -9.52
C VAL A 105 1.02 15.16 -10.56
N ASP A 106 0.99 14.54 -11.73
CA ASP A 106 1.92 14.81 -12.83
C ASP A 106 1.89 16.29 -13.29
N ARG A 107 0.71 16.93 -13.27
CA ARG A 107 0.58 18.37 -13.58
C ARG A 107 1.19 19.26 -12.52
N LEU A 108 1.15 18.86 -11.27
CA LEU A 108 1.69 19.62 -10.14
C LEU A 108 3.20 19.37 -9.95
N LEU A 109 3.66 18.18 -10.27
CA LEU A 109 5.01 17.69 -10.04
C LEU A 109 5.50 16.87 -11.25
N PRO A 110 5.73 17.50 -12.42
CA PRO A 110 6.02 16.78 -13.67
C PRO A 110 7.29 15.93 -13.61
N GLU A 111 8.27 16.30 -12.79
CA GLU A 111 9.52 15.55 -12.64
C GLU A 111 9.38 14.30 -11.76
N PHE A 112 8.31 14.18 -10.99
CA PHE A 112 8.12 13.06 -10.06
C PHE A 112 8.00 11.72 -10.79
N ARG A 113 7.38 11.70 -11.96
CA ARG A 113 7.26 10.52 -12.83
C ARG A 113 8.62 9.96 -13.25
N ASN A 114 9.64 10.81 -13.40
CA ASN A 114 11.02 10.39 -13.74
C ASN A 114 11.71 9.68 -12.57
N MET A 115 11.27 9.97 -11.35
CA MET A 115 11.83 9.37 -10.13
C MET A 115 11.15 8.07 -9.76
N HIS A 116 9.83 7.97 -10.00
CA HIS A 116 9.03 6.81 -9.63
C HIS A 116 7.93 6.56 -10.68
N PRO A 117 7.94 5.42 -11.39
CA PRO A 117 6.86 5.06 -12.30
C PRO A 117 5.52 5.03 -11.54
N MET A 118 4.50 5.66 -12.11
CA MET A 118 3.15 5.68 -11.53
C MET A 118 2.11 5.32 -12.57
N GLY A 119 1.16 4.48 -12.19
CA GLY A 119 0.02 4.07 -13.00
C GLY A 119 -0.94 3.26 -12.15
N ALA A 120 -2.22 3.31 -12.46
CA ALA A 120 -3.25 2.62 -11.67
C ALA A 120 -3.01 1.11 -11.60
N THR A 121 -2.52 0.52 -12.67
CA THR A 121 -2.25 -0.93 -12.80
C THR A 121 -0.80 -1.32 -12.55
N LEU A 122 0.04 -0.40 -12.11
CA LEU A 122 1.42 -0.71 -11.72
C LEU A 122 1.46 -1.25 -10.28
N PRO A 123 2.45 -2.13 -9.98
CA PRO A 123 2.70 -2.61 -8.64
C PRO A 123 2.93 -1.47 -7.65
N GLN A 124 2.27 -1.54 -6.51
CA GLN A 124 2.38 -0.54 -5.45
C GLN A 124 3.15 -1.09 -4.25
N GLU A 125 3.93 -0.24 -3.63
CA GLU A 125 4.65 -0.58 -2.41
C GLU A 125 3.71 -0.72 -1.20
N CYS A 126 4.04 -1.66 -0.31
CA CYS A 126 3.23 -1.92 0.87
C CYS A 126 3.21 -0.76 1.89
N VAL A 127 4.07 0.25 1.74
CA VAL A 127 3.96 1.50 2.50
C VAL A 127 2.58 2.16 2.33
N ALA A 128 1.91 1.94 1.19
CA ALA A 128 0.55 2.43 0.94
C ALA A 128 -0.50 1.70 1.81
N LEU A 129 -0.29 0.41 2.10
CA LEU A 129 -1.14 -0.35 3.02
C LEU A 129 -0.85 0.02 4.48
N PHE A 130 0.43 0.15 4.86
CA PHE A 130 0.84 0.60 6.20
C PHE A 130 0.32 2.01 6.55
N ALA A 131 0.10 2.85 5.53
CA ALA A 131 -0.46 4.19 5.73
C ALA A 131 -1.82 4.18 6.43
N HIS A 132 -2.60 3.10 6.29
CA HIS A 132 -3.89 2.98 6.97
C HIS A 132 -3.77 2.83 8.50
N ASP A 133 -2.61 2.39 8.99
CA ASP A 133 -2.30 2.33 10.43
C ASP A 133 -1.58 3.59 10.92
N PHE A 134 -1.32 4.53 10.04
CA PHE A 134 -0.54 5.74 10.32
C PHE A 134 0.87 5.45 10.85
N VAL A 135 1.43 4.28 10.51
CA VAL A 135 2.79 3.87 10.83
C VAL A 135 3.50 3.51 9.53
N SER A 136 3.73 4.49 8.69
CA SER A 136 4.30 4.31 7.34
C SER A 136 5.30 5.40 7.00
N MET A 137 6.43 5.00 6.44
CA MET A 137 7.43 5.94 5.93
C MET A 137 6.91 6.81 4.77
N ILE A 138 5.75 6.49 4.19
CA ILE A 138 5.19 7.30 3.10
C ILE A 138 4.93 8.74 3.53
N PHE A 139 4.61 8.97 4.80
CA PHE A 139 4.30 10.31 5.30
C PHE A 139 5.55 11.19 5.42
N ASP A 140 6.71 10.64 5.76
CA ASP A 140 7.96 11.41 5.81
C ASP A 140 8.59 11.59 4.42
N VAL A 141 8.24 10.73 3.46
CA VAL A 141 8.57 10.94 2.04
C VAL A 141 7.72 12.06 1.43
N GLN A 142 6.42 12.13 1.77
CA GLN A 142 5.49 13.12 1.22
C GLN A 142 5.55 14.48 1.95
N PHE A 143 5.87 14.49 3.22
CA PHE A 143 5.82 15.68 4.07
C PHE A 143 7.10 15.83 4.89
N ARG A 144 7.54 17.05 5.10
CA ARG A 144 8.62 17.31 6.03
C ARG A 144 8.14 17.19 7.47
N VAL A 145 8.23 16.00 8.05
CA VAL A 145 7.74 15.67 9.40
C VAL A 145 8.76 14.86 10.21
N PRO A 146 9.96 15.44 10.50
CA PRO A 146 11.04 14.70 11.17
C PRO A 146 10.64 14.11 12.53
N ALA A 147 9.83 14.81 13.33
CA ALA A 147 9.34 14.25 14.59
C ALA A 147 8.46 13.00 14.40
N TYR A 148 7.67 12.96 13.33
CA TYR A 148 6.92 11.76 12.97
C TYR A 148 7.86 10.63 12.51
N GLN A 149 8.87 10.94 11.72
CA GLN A 149 9.87 9.95 11.28
C GLN A 149 10.58 9.30 12.48
N GLU A 150 11.03 10.10 13.43
CA GLU A 150 11.63 9.59 14.68
C GLU A 150 10.65 8.72 15.48
N TRP A 151 9.39 9.08 15.50
CA TRP A 151 8.35 8.31 16.18
C TRP A 151 8.10 6.97 15.48
N VAL A 152 7.94 6.94 14.14
CA VAL A 152 7.72 5.70 13.37
C VAL A 152 8.82 4.68 13.57
N VAL A 153 10.08 5.14 13.58
CA VAL A 153 11.26 4.24 13.77
C VAL A 153 11.23 3.51 15.12
N ARG A 154 10.55 4.07 16.12
CA ARG A 154 10.46 3.50 17.48
C ARG A 154 9.22 2.64 17.69
N GLN A 155 8.34 2.52 16.71
CA GLN A 155 7.10 1.75 16.86
C GLN A 155 7.38 0.25 16.73
N ASP A 156 6.69 -0.55 17.54
CA ASP A 156 6.52 -1.98 17.31
C ASP A 156 5.62 -2.18 16.07
N MET A 157 6.12 -2.89 15.09
CA MET A 157 5.42 -3.11 13.82
C MET A 157 4.54 -4.38 13.83
N GLY A 158 4.49 -5.14 14.90
CA GLY A 158 3.73 -6.39 14.95
C GLY A 158 2.25 -6.21 14.60
N GLU A 159 1.57 -5.21 15.19
CA GLU A 159 0.17 -4.93 14.84
C GLU A 159 0.03 -4.45 13.39
N VAL A 160 0.96 -3.65 12.90
CA VAL A 160 0.96 -3.14 11.51
C VAL A 160 1.10 -4.30 10.52
N PHE A 161 1.98 -5.29 10.80
CA PHE A 161 2.12 -6.48 9.95
C PHE A 161 0.90 -7.39 10.04
N ARG A 162 0.27 -7.56 11.19
CA ARG A 162 -1.02 -8.28 11.30
C ARG A 162 -2.10 -7.59 10.47
N ASN A 163 -2.19 -6.27 10.51
CA ASN A 163 -3.16 -5.52 9.70
C ASN A 163 -2.79 -5.57 8.21
N HIS A 164 -1.51 -5.53 7.87
CA HIS A 164 -1.03 -5.72 6.50
C HIS A 164 -1.50 -7.08 5.93
N ARG A 165 -1.32 -8.17 6.67
CA ARG A 165 -1.84 -9.49 6.30
C ARG A 165 -3.35 -9.47 6.08
N ARG A 166 -4.11 -8.79 6.94
CA ARG A 166 -5.56 -8.64 6.77
C ARG A 166 -5.93 -7.81 5.54
N TRP A 167 -5.14 -6.80 5.17
CA TRP A 167 -5.33 -6.09 3.91
C TRP A 167 -5.16 -7.04 2.71
N LEU A 168 -4.15 -7.91 2.72
CA LEU A 168 -3.96 -8.91 1.68
C LEU A 168 -5.13 -9.90 1.62
N GLN A 169 -5.61 -10.37 2.76
CA GLN A 169 -6.80 -11.22 2.86
C GLN A 169 -8.03 -10.55 2.24
N LEU A 170 -8.25 -9.26 2.50
CA LEU A 170 -9.33 -8.49 1.92
C LEU A 170 -9.19 -8.38 0.40
N LEU A 171 -8.02 -8.02 -0.09
CA LEU A 171 -7.76 -7.84 -1.51
C LEU A 171 -7.91 -9.14 -2.30
N GLN A 172 -7.58 -10.28 -1.70
CA GLN A 172 -7.71 -11.60 -2.35
C GLN A 172 -9.08 -12.27 -2.17
N TRP A 173 -9.95 -11.77 -1.31
CA TRP A 173 -11.20 -12.43 -0.94
C TRP A 173 -12.10 -12.80 -2.13
N LYS A 174 -12.33 -11.86 -3.06
CA LYS A 174 -13.14 -12.08 -4.28
C LYS A 174 -12.31 -12.12 -5.56
N LYS A 175 -11.01 -11.97 -5.43
CA LYS A 175 -10.00 -12.11 -6.47
C LYS A 175 -8.85 -12.93 -5.90
N PRO A 176 -9.05 -14.26 -5.75
CA PRO A 176 -7.96 -15.13 -5.33
C PRO A 176 -6.80 -14.99 -6.32
N GLY A 177 -5.63 -15.10 -5.82
CA GLY A 177 -4.39 -15.11 -6.59
C GLY A 177 -3.45 -16.11 -5.94
N ASP A 178 -2.38 -16.41 -6.63
CA ASP A 178 -1.41 -17.36 -6.14
C ASP A 178 -0.50 -16.70 -5.08
N THR A 179 0.79 -16.65 -5.30
CA THR A 179 1.73 -16.09 -4.34
C THR A 179 1.81 -14.57 -4.43
N TRP A 180 1.64 -13.89 -3.31
CA TRP A 180 1.87 -12.45 -3.23
C TRP A 180 3.35 -12.12 -3.37
N VAL A 181 3.68 -11.14 -4.20
CA VAL A 181 4.99 -10.48 -4.22
C VAL A 181 4.82 -9.08 -3.66
N LEU A 182 5.49 -8.83 -2.56
CA LEU A 182 5.33 -7.66 -1.71
C LEU A 182 6.64 -6.88 -1.66
N LYS A 183 6.58 -5.57 -1.76
CA LYS A 183 7.77 -4.72 -1.75
C LYS A 183 7.57 -3.53 -0.83
N SER A 184 8.55 -3.28 0.02
CA SER A 184 8.60 -2.07 0.84
C SER A 184 10.00 -1.83 1.37
N PRO A 185 10.56 -0.62 1.27
CA PRO A 185 11.81 -0.28 1.95
C PRO A 185 11.69 -0.39 3.48
N GLN A 186 10.48 -0.23 4.01
CA GLN A 186 10.21 -0.31 5.46
C GLN A 186 10.46 -1.70 6.03
N TYR A 187 10.36 -2.77 5.23
CA TYR A 187 10.66 -4.14 5.67
C TYR A 187 12.08 -4.29 6.22
N LEU A 188 13.07 -3.63 5.60
CA LEU A 188 14.47 -3.73 6.04
C LEU A 188 14.70 -3.28 7.47
N ARG A 189 13.92 -2.34 7.97
CA ARG A 189 14.03 -1.84 9.34
C ARG A 189 13.33 -2.72 10.35
N ASN A 190 12.43 -3.59 9.90
CA ASN A 190 11.49 -4.32 10.73
C ASN A 190 11.42 -5.80 10.33
N ILE A 191 12.57 -6.39 9.91
CA ILE A 191 12.66 -7.78 9.45
C ILE A 191 12.19 -8.75 10.54
N GLU A 192 12.61 -8.53 11.80
CA GLU A 192 12.24 -9.40 12.91
C GLU A 192 10.74 -9.42 13.15
N ASP A 193 10.09 -8.26 13.14
CA ASP A 193 8.64 -8.15 13.30
C ASP A 193 7.91 -8.79 12.11
N MET A 194 8.42 -8.57 10.90
CA MET A 194 7.87 -9.16 9.68
C MET A 194 7.92 -10.69 9.74
N LEU A 195 9.06 -11.27 10.05
CA LEU A 195 9.23 -12.73 10.14
C LEU A 195 8.43 -13.36 11.29
N ARG A 196 8.19 -12.60 12.35
CA ARG A 196 7.34 -13.06 13.48
C ARG A 196 5.89 -13.20 13.06
N GLU A 197 5.38 -12.28 12.26
CA GLU A 197 3.98 -12.25 11.84
C GLU A 197 3.73 -13.05 10.54
N ASP A 198 4.74 -13.23 9.70
CA ASP A 198 4.71 -14.02 8.46
C ASP A 198 5.91 -14.98 8.38
N PRO A 199 5.97 -16.02 9.22
CA PRO A 199 7.12 -16.94 9.30
C PRO A 199 7.27 -17.85 8.09
N ALA A 200 6.31 -17.85 7.17
CA ALA A 200 6.32 -18.66 5.93
C ALA A 200 6.66 -17.82 4.68
N GLY A 201 7.03 -16.55 4.87
CA GLY A 201 7.44 -15.67 3.79
C GLY A 201 8.92 -15.76 3.46
#